data_8852f968a6f1630de9750f62d2e2a2ef
#
_entry.id   8852f968a6f1630de9750f62d2e2a2ef
#
_cell.length_a   1.000
_cell.length_b   1.000
_cell.length_c   1.000
_cell.angle_alpha   90.00
_cell.angle_beta   90.00
_cell.angle_gamma   90.00
#
_symmetry.space_group_name_H-M   'P 1'
#
loop_
_entity.id
_entity.type
_entity.pdbx_description
1 polymer ?
#
loop_
_entity_poly.entity_id
_entity_poly.type
_entity_poly.pdbx_seq_one_letter_code
_entity_poly.pdbx_strand_id
1 'polypeptide(L)'
;MQAQAAFPGALTIRFLDVGQGDAVLITSPEGKSVLYDGGRSEPRLQTLLRQYEVQTLDLVAASHADADHITGLIPAVSLYKPRFFLNNGLAGTTQTWRKLVTAAQQAGTQGLVARDQIINLGSVKLTVLAPPPGMPGNEQNLNSVGLLVQYGAFRALMTGDSETPETAGWLKKYPASTLGPIDVYKSIHHGAANGDNTTWLAAVRPRNVVVSVGPNNYGHPTATALNLYKSVGAVTWRTDQMGTVTITVQPSGAYTITTEKGRSAQGQATGAGVSPAPRPASMVPSPPASAVPSSVNYANCAAVRAAGKSPLLRGQPGYSTKLDRDGDGRACE
;
A
#
# COMPACT_ATOMS: atom_id res chain seq x y z
N MET A 1 -9.22 -21.22 18.93
CA MET A 1 -8.02 -20.84 18.14
C MET A 1 -6.99 -20.34 19.14
N GLN A 2 -5.83 -20.99 19.22
CA GLN A 2 -4.76 -20.52 20.10
C GLN A 2 -4.16 -19.24 19.49
N ALA A 3 -4.10 -18.18 20.29
CA ALA A 3 -3.32 -16.99 19.94
C ALA A 3 -1.88 -17.46 19.71
N GLN A 4 -1.33 -17.21 18.52
CA GLN A 4 0.05 -17.55 18.21
C GLN A 4 0.91 -16.59 19.01
N ALA A 5 1.57 -17.10 20.05
CA ALA A 5 2.47 -16.32 20.88
C ALA A 5 3.49 -15.59 19.99
N ALA A 6 3.63 -14.27 20.20
CA ALA A 6 4.66 -13.51 19.53
C ALA A 6 6.03 -14.14 19.86
N PHE A 7 6.83 -14.47 18.84
CA PHE A 7 8.18 -14.94 19.07
C PHE A 7 8.98 -13.83 19.75
N PRO A 8 9.58 -14.07 20.93
CA PRO A 8 10.42 -13.07 21.57
C PRO A 8 11.50 -12.61 20.58
N GLY A 9 11.56 -11.31 20.30
CA GLY A 9 12.54 -10.75 19.36
C GLY A 9 12.09 -10.65 17.89
N ALA A 10 10.81 -10.86 17.56
CA ALA A 10 10.28 -10.68 16.21
C ALA A 10 9.45 -9.40 16.08
N LEU A 11 9.58 -8.69 14.93
CA LEU A 11 8.61 -7.67 14.55
C LEU A 11 7.33 -8.37 14.05
N THR A 12 6.18 -7.87 14.49
CA THR A 12 4.89 -8.33 13.97
C THR A 12 4.12 -7.16 13.35
N ILE A 13 3.61 -7.35 12.13
CA ILE A 13 2.72 -6.40 11.45
C ILE A 13 1.43 -7.14 11.12
N ARG A 14 0.29 -6.63 11.59
CA ARG A 14 -1.03 -7.20 11.33
C ARG A 14 -1.89 -6.20 10.57
N PHE A 15 -2.25 -6.56 9.35
CA PHE A 15 -3.30 -5.88 8.59
C PHE A 15 -4.62 -6.47 9.05
N LEU A 16 -5.30 -5.75 9.93
CA LEU A 16 -6.47 -6.24 10.64
C LEU A 16 -7.69 -6.28 9.72
N ASP A 17 -8.47 -7.36 9.77
CA ASP A 17 -9.75 -7.45 9.07
C ASP A 17 -10.81 -6.61 9.79
N VAL A 18 -10.81 -5.31 9.55
CA VAL A 18 -11.79 -4.37 10.09
C VAL A 18 -13.01 -4.17 9.18
N GLY A 19 -13.14 -4.99 8.11
CA GLY A 19 -14.07 -4.77 7.02
C GLY A 19 -13.52 -3.74 6.03
N GLN A 20 -14.39 -2.88 5.49
CA GLN A 20 -13.94 -1.78 4.61
C GLN A 20 -13.18 -0.74 5.43
N GLY A 21 -11.94 -0.43 5.00
CA GLY A 21 -11.06 0.52 5.66
C GLY A 21 -9.70 -0.09 6.02
N ASP A 22 -8.86 0.71 6.66
CA ASP A 22 -7.51 0.34 7.06
C ASP A 22 -7.36 0.27 8.58
N ALA A 23 -6.67 -0.76 9.05
CA ALA A 23 -6.11 -0.81 10.40
C ALA A 23 -4.88 -1.70 10.40
N VAL A 24 -3.73 -1.17 10.79
CA VAL A 24 -2.48 -1.92 10.84
C VAL A 24 -1.86 -1.81 12.23
N LEU A 25 -1.74 -2.95 12.90
CA LEU A 25 -1.09 -3.06 14.20
C LEU A 25 0.36 -3.51 14.00
N ILE A 26 1.31 -2.69 14.46
CA ILE A 26 2.75 -2.95 14.39
C ILE A 26 3.25 -3.14 15.81
N THR A 27 3.86 -4.29 16.09
CA THR A 27 4.44 -4.59 17.41
C THR A 27 5.92 -4.92 17.26
N SER A 28 6.76 -4.13 17.89
CA SER A 28 8.21 -4.34 17.87
C SER A 28 8.63 -5.55 18.71
N PRO A 29 9.87 -6.06 18.53
CA PRO A 29 10.41 -7.13 19.37
C PRO A 29 10.40 -6.83 20.87
N GLU A 30 10.47 -5.55 21.23
CA GLU A 30 10.46 -5.08 22.61
C GLU A 30 9.05 -4.87 23.18
N GLY A 31 8.01 -5.24 22.43
CA GLY A 31 6.60 -5.12 22.84
C GLY A 31 5.98 -3.74 22.67
N LYS A 32 6.69 -2.77 22.08
CA LYS A 32 6.12 -1.46 21.76
C LYS A 32 5.19 -1.57 20.57
N SER A 33 4.06 -0.85 20.62
CA SER A 33 3.01 -0.99 19.61
C SER A 33 2.58 0.34 19.00
N VAL A 34 2.34 0.29 17.70
CA VAL A 34 1.74 1.37 16.91
C VAL A 34 0.48 0.84 16.23
N LEU A 35 -0.58 1.62 16.27
CA LEU A 35 -1.78 1.42 15.47
C LEU A 35 -1.83 2.49 14.38
N TYR A 36 -1.71 2.08 13.13
CA TYR A 36 -1.86 2.93 11.95
C TYR A 36 -3.23 2.69 11.35
N ASP A 37 -4.09 3.70 11.40
CA ASP A 37 -5.52 3.66 11.12
C ASP A 37 -6.32 2.67 12.00
N GLY A 38 -7.64 2.75 11.96
CA GLY A 38 -8.51 1.99 12.87
C GLY A 38 -9.77 1.42 12.23
N GLY A 39 -9.97 1.58 10.93
CA GLY A 39 -11.16 1.12 10.24
C GLY A 39 -12.42 1.92 10.58
N ARG A 40 -13.53 1.50 9.97
CA ARG A 40 -14.84 2.16 10.11
C ARG A 40 -15.63 1.71 11.33
N SER A 41 -15.26 0.59 11.95
CA SER A 41 -16.06 -0.05 13.00
C SER A 41 -15.35 -0.06 14.35
N GLU A 42 -15.84 0.77 15.29
CA GLU A 42 -15.34 0.79 16.67
C GLU A 42 -15.38 -0.59 17.34
N PRO A 43 -16.52 -1.35 17.35
CA PRO A 43 -16.57 -2.65 18.00
C PRO A 43 -15.65 -3.68 17.35
N ARG A 44 -15.50 -3.64 16.03
CA ARG A 44 -14.67 -4.60 15.30
C ARG A 44 -13.20 -4.40 15.66
N LEU A 45 -12.70 -3.16 15.64
CA LEU A 45 -11.32 -2.88 16.03
C LEU A 45 -11.05 -3.28 17.49
N GLN A 46 -11.95 -2.92 18.43
CA GLN A 46 -11.79 -3.30 19.84
C GLN A 46 -11.72 -4.82 20.01
N THR A 47 -12.54 -5.58 19.26
CA THR A 47 -12.51 -7.04 19.30
C THR A 47 -11.16 -7.57 18.83
N LEU A 48 -10.63 -7.03 17.72
CA LEU A 48 -9.33 -7.44 17.17
C LEU A 48 -8.16 -7.05 18.10
N LEU A 49 -8.17 -5.86 18.70
CA LEU A 49 -7.12 -5.47 19.65
C LEU A 49 -7.11 -6.39 20.88
N ARG A 50 -8.28 -6.80 21.39
CA ARG A 50 -8.37 -7.82 22.47
C ARG A 50 -7.92 -9.20 21.99
N GLN A 51 -8.32 -9.63 20.80
CA GLN A 51 -7.93 -10.92 20.20
C GLN A 51 -6.41 -11.04 20.06
N TYR A 52 -5.74 -9.95 19.72
CA TYR A 52 -4.28 -9.90 19.60
C TYR A 52 -3.58 -9.43 20.88
N GLU A 53 -4.29 -9.43 22.01
CA GLU A 53 -3.77 -9.18 23.37
C GLU A 53 -2.98 -7.86 23.46
N VAL A 54 -3.45 -6.81 22.77
CA VAL A 54 -2.81 -5.49 22.84
C VAL A 54 -2.97 -4.93 24.24
N GLN A 55 -1.85 -4.67 24.90
CA GLN A 55 -1.81 -4.12 26.27
C GLN A 55 -1.62 -2.59 26.25
N THR A 56 -0.82 -2.09 25.34
CA THR A 56 -0.49 -0.67 25.22
C THR A 56 -0.41 -0.26 23.75
N LEU A 57 -0.63 1.02 23.51
CA LEU A 57 -0.32 1.67 22.23
C LEU A 57 0.60 2.85 22.52
N ASP A 58 1.84 2.81 22.04
CA ASP A 58 2.80 3.91 22.21
C ASP A 58 2.47 5.09 21.28
N LEU A 59 1.97 4.77 20.08
CA LEU A 59 1.60 5.72 19.05
C LEU A 59 0.33 5.24 18.34
N VAL A 60 -0.59 6.15 18.10
CA VAL A 60 -1.66 6.00 17.14
C VAL A 60 -1.37 6.94 15.97
N ALA A 61 -1.54 6.48 14.74
CA ALA A 61 -1.36 7.28 13.56
C ALA A 61 -2.62 7.19 12.69
N ALA A 62 -3.07 8.32 12.16
CA ALA A 62 -4.08 8.38 11.11
C ALA A 62 -3.41 8.78 9.80
N SER A 63 -3.62 8.00 8.75
CA SER A 63 -3.19 8.38 7.41
C SER A 63 -3.85 9.69 6.98
N HIS A 64 -5.17 9.76 7.14
CA HIS A 64 -6.00 10.93 6.87
C HIS A 64 -7.29 10.85 7.71
N ALA A 65 -8.22 11.81 7.55
CA ALA A 65 -9.35 11.98 8.48
C ALA A 65 -10.67 11.32 8.01
N ASP A 66 -10.62 10.37 7.08
CA ASP A 66 -11.83 9.70 6.60
C ASP A 66 -12.31 8.59 7.53
N ALA A 67 -13.62 8.36 7.55
CA ALA A 67 -14.27 7.54 8.57
C ALA A 67 -13.81 6.09 8.60
N ASP A 68 -13.45 5.52 7.46
CA ASP A 68 -12.94 4.15 7.36
C ASP A 68 -11.45 4.00 7.70
N HIS A 69 -10.83 5.09 8.14
CA HIS A 69 -9.49 5.11 8.72
C HIS A 69 -9.51 5.48 10.20
N ILE A 70 -10.39 6.40 10.63
CA ILE A 70 -10.28 6.97 11.97
C ILE A 70 -11.39 6.56 12.97
N THR A 71 -12.50 5.95 12.53
CA THR A 71 -13.61 5.67 13.46
C THR A 71 -13.17 4.76 14.61
N GLY A 72 -12.49 3.66 14.29
CA GLY A 72 -12.00 2.73 15.31
C GLY A 72 -10.91 3.32 16.22
N LEU A 73 -10.22 4.38 15.80
CA LEU A 73 -9.22 5.04 16.64
C LEU A 73 -9.83 5.73 17.86
N ILE A 74 -11.12 6.13 17.82
CA ILE A 74 -11.79 6.81 18.92
C ILE A 74 -11.73 5.98 20.21
N PRO A 75 -12.27 4.75 20.26
CA PRO A 75 -12.16 3.92 21.45
C PRO A 75 -10.72 3.44 21.72
N ALA A 76 -9.90 3.24 20.69
CA ALA A 76 -8.50 2.85 20.89
C ALA A 76 -7.74 3.92 21.67
N VAL A 77 -7.86 5.20 21.30
CA VAL A 77 -7.25 6.33 22.00
C VAL A 77 -7.79 6.45 23.44
N SER A 78 -9.11 6.32 23.62
CA SER A 78 -9.73 6.42 24.95
C SER A 78 -9.27 5.32 25.91
N LEU A 79 -9.13 4.06 25.42
CA LEU A 79 -8.79 2.89 26.23
C LEU A 79 -7.29 2.80 26.52
N TYR A 80 -6.47 2.94 25.49
CA TYR A 80 -5.01 2.71 25.61
C TYR A 80 -4.22 3.97 25.93
N LYS A 81 -4.82 5.17 25.80
CA LYS A 81 -4.21 6.47 26.10
C LYS A 81 -2.80 6.59 25.54
N PRO A 82 -2.63 6.44 24.19
CA PRO A 82 -1.32 6.49 23.58
C PRO A 82 -0.64 7.82 23.87
N ARG A 83 0.68 7.81 23.99
CA ARG A 83 1.43 9.04 24.25
C ARG A 83 1.29 10.03 23.10
N PHE A 84 1.23 9.54 21.86
CA PHE A 84 1.22 10.37 20.66
C PHE A 84 0.11 9.97 19.69
N PHE A 85 -0.43 10.98 19.01
CA PHE A 85 -1.34 10.84 17.87
C PHE A 85 -0.75 11.56 16.65
N LEU A 86 -0.24 10.82 15.67
CA LEU A 86 0.29 11.32 14.42
C LEU A 86 -0.85 11.47 13.40
N ASN A 87 -0.91 12.61 12.70
CA ASN A 87 -1.87 12.88 11.63
C ASN A 87 -1.28 13.84 10.59
N ASN A 88 -1.99 14.07 9.49
CA ASN A 88 -1.54 14.93 8.40
C ASN A 88 -1.58 16.44 8.69
N GLY A 89 -2.13 16.85 9.83
CA GLY A 89 -2.26 18.26 10.22
C GLY A 89 -3.47 18.98 9.61
N LEU A 90 -4.26 18.32 8.76
CA LEU A 90 -5.50 18.87 8.22
C LEU A 90 -6.67 18.54 9.16
N ALA A 91 -7.43 19.56 9.53
CA ALA A 91 -8.62 19.34 10.31
C ALA A 91 -9.72 18.68 9.46
N GLY A 92 -10.19 17.52 9.90
CA GLY A 92 -11.39 16.92 9.34
C GLY A 92 -12.64 17.75 9.71
N THR A 93 -13.59 17.82 8.81
CA THR A 93 -14.87 18.55 9.02
C THR A 93 -15.94 17.67 9.66
N THR A 94 -15.71 16.36 9.76
CA THR A 94 -16.69 15.35 10.17
C THR A 94 -16.87 15.29 11.69
N GLN A 95 -18.01 14.76 12.14
CA GLN A 95 -18.25 14.43 13.54
C GLN A 95 -17.26 13.39 14.08
N THR A 96 -16.87 12.43 13.23
CA THR A 96 -15.90 11.38 13.57
C THR A 96 -14.55 11.98 13.95
N TRP A 97 -14.05 12.93 13.15
CA TRP A 97 -12.82 13.66 13.46
C TRP A 97 -12.91 14.41 14.79
N ARG A 98 -14.02 15.15 15.02
CA ARG A 98 -14.21 15.88 16.26
C ARG A 98 -14.21 14.96 17.50
N LYS A 99 -14.88 13.78 17.40
CA LYS A 99 -14.88 12.78 18.47
C LYS A 99 -13.47 12.25 18.72
N LEU A 100 -12.68 11.95 17.67
CA LEU A 100 -11.31 11.48 17.81
C LEU A 100 -10.41 12.52 18.49
N VAL A 101 -10.49 13.78 18.07
CA VAL A 101 -9.74 14.88 18.69
C VAL A 101 -10.11 15.04 20.16
N THR A 102 -11.43 15.00 20.48
CA THR A 102 -11.91 15.05 21.87
C THR A 102 -11.38 13.87 22.69
N ALA A 103 -11.41 12.65 22.15
CA ALA A 103 -10.87 11.47 22.82
C ALA A 103 -9.36 11.60 23.08
N ALA A 104 -8.60 12.12 22.11
CA ALA A 104 -7.17 12.36 22.25
C ALA A 104 -6.86 13.42 23.34
N GLN A 105 -7.63 14.50 23.38
CA GLN A 105 -7.51 15.53 24.42
C GLN A 105 -7.82 14.97 25.80
N GLN A 106 -8.90 14.22 25.96
CA GLN A 106 -9.30 13.60 27.23
C GLN A 106 -8.30 12.52 27.70
N ALA A 107 -7.66 11.82 26.75
CA ALA A 107 -6.62 10.85 27.05
C ALA A 107 -5.26 11.48 27.41
N GLY A 108 -5.08 12.79 27.23
CA GLY A 108 -3.81 13.47 27.37
C GLY A 108 -2.80 13.13 26.27
N THR A 109 -3.30 12.64 25.13
CA THR A 109 -2.48 12.25 23.98
C THR A 109 -1.95 13.48 23.25
N GLN A 110 -0.63 13.54 23.04
CA GLN A 110 0.00 14.64 22.33
C GLN A 110 -0.18 14.50 20.82
N GLY A 111 -0.75 15.51 20.16
CA GLY A 111 -0.85 15.57 18.70
C GLY A 111 0.51 15.80 18.04
N LEU A 112 0.79 15.05 16.98
CA LEU A 112 1.96 15.21 16.12
C LEU A 112 1.50 15.42 14.68
N VAL A 113 1.93 16.52 14.08
CA VAL A 113 1.73 16.74 12.65
C VAL A 113 2.84 16.01 11.87
N ALA A 114 2.46 15.27 10.84
CA ALA A 114 3.39 14.52 10.02
C ALA A 114 4.42 15.45 9.35
N ARG A 115 5.67 15.12 9.54
CA ARG A 115 6.84 15.71 8.88
C ARG A 115 7.73 14.55 8.44
N ASP A 116 8.71 14.82 7.59
CA ASP A 116 9.74 13.83 7.27
C ASP A 116 10.60 13.59 8.50
N GLN A 117 10.22 12.59 9.25
CA GLN A 117 10.84 12.26 10.53
C GLN A 117 10.96 10.75 10.71
N ILE A 118 11.86 10.37 11.60
CA ILE A 118 12.05 8.98 12.00
C ILE A 118 11.53 8.83 13.43
N ILE A 119 10.71 7.80 13.67
CA ILE A 119 10.23 7.39 14.97
C ILE A 119 10.83 6.01 15.26
N ASN A 120 11.55 5.89 16.37
CA ASN A 120 12.11 4.61 16.77
C ASN A 120 11.13 3.87 17.71
N LEU A 121 10.64 2.73 17.27
CA LEU A 121 9.80 1.82 18.03
C LEU A 121 10.65 0.66 18.54
N GLY A 122 11.50 0.91 19.54
CA GLY A 122 12.56 -0.02 19.91
C GLY A 122 13.58 -0.18 18.79
N SER A 123 13.84 -1.42 18.37
CA SER A 123 14.72 -1.76 17.24
C SER A 123 14.08 -1.54 15.86
N VAL A 124 12.80 -1.20 15.80
CA VAL A 124 12.05 -0.93 14.56
C VAL A 124 12.09 0.56 14.24
N LYS A 125 12.49 0.90 13.02
CA LYS A 125 12.50 2.27 12.51
C LYS A 125 11.24 2.53 11.70
N LEU A 126 10.49 3.56 12.06
CA LEU A 126 9.34 4.08 11.34
C LEU A 126 9.74 5.39 10.66
N THR A 127 9.83 5.40 9.34
CA THR A 127 10.03 6.64 8.58
C THR A 127 8.68 7.17 8.14
N VAL A 128 8.34 8.37 8.61
CA VAL A 128 7.12 9.07 8.21
C VAL A 128 7.35 9.72 6.86
N LEU A 129 6.49 9.41 5.90
CA LEU A 129 6.42 10.10 4.62
C LEU A 129 5.30 11.13 4.72
N ALA A 130 5.69 12.38 4.96
CA ALA A 130 4.73 13.46 5.03
C ALA A 130 4.13 13.76 3.65
N PRO A 131 2.86 14.22 3.58
CA PRO A 131 2.28 14.67 2.32
C PRO A 131 3.21 15.64 1.59
N PRO A 132 3.37 15.51 0.26
CA PRO A 132 4.22 16.41 -0.50
C PRO A 132 3.69 17.84 -0.47
N PRO A 133 4.55 18.86 -0.57
CA PRO A 133 4.10 20.25 -0.69
C PRO A 133 3.19 20.47 -1.90
N GLY A 134 2.18 21.31 -1.74
CA GLY A 134 1.28 21.70 -2.82
C GLY A 134 0.07 20.79 -3.03
N MET A 135 -0.14 19.81 -2.16
CA MET A 135 -1.39 19.05 -2.18
C MET A 135 -2.57 19.94 -1.75
N PRO A 136 -3.78 19.75 -2.34
CA PRO A 136 -4.97 20.54 -1.98
C PRO A 136 -5.35 20.34 -0.51
N GLY A 137 -5.44 21.41 0.27
CA GLY A 137 -5.69 21.34 1.71
C GLY A 137 -7.11 20.91 2.10
N ASN A 138 -8.01 20.74 1.14
CA ASN A 138 -9.38 20.25 1.32
C ASN A 138 -9.58 18.79 0.92
N GLU A 139 -8.53 18.13 0.39
CA GLU A 139 -8.57 16.75 -0.09
C GLU A 139 -7.82 15.84 0.89
N GLN A 140 -8.56 15.08 1.69
CA GLN A 140 -7.95 14.22 2.74
C GLN A 140 -7.07 13.12 2.13
N ASN A 141 -7.54 12.41 1.11
CA ASN A 141 -6.81 11.33 0.46
C ASN A 141 -5.45 11.79 -0.09
N LEU A 142 -5.42 12.95 -0.75
CA LEU A 142 -4.19 13.53 -1.34
C LEU A 142 -3.21 14.07 -0.29
N ASN A 143 -3.55 13.95 1.00
CA ASN A 143 -2.71 14.32 2.12
C ASN A 143 -2.55 13.14 3.09
N SER A 144 -2.45 11.94 2.59
CA SER A 144 -2.25 10.74 3.38
C SER A 144 -0.83 10.69 3.97
N VAL A 145 -0.73 10.37 5.25
CA VAL A 145 0.57 10.14 5.89
C VAL A 145 1.07 8.75 5.54
N GLY A 146 2.17 8.66 4.82
CA GLY A 146 2.83 7.38 4.59
C GLY A 146 3.69 6.94 5.77
N LEU A 147 3.81 5.63 5.97
CA LEU A 147 4.66 5.02 6.99
C LEU A 147 5.49 3.88 6.40
N LEU A 148 6.81 4.05 6.39
CA LEU A 148 7.76 3.02 6.03
C LEU A 148 8.31 2.37 7.31
N VAL A 149 8.00 1.09 7.51
CA VAL A 149 8.48 0.27 8.62
C VAL A 149 9.74 -0.47 8.19
N GLN A 150 10.79 -0.37 8.99
CA GLN A 150 12.07 -1.05 8.72
C GLN A 150 12.55 -1.82 9.95
N TYR A 151 12.90 -3.08 9.76
CA TYR A 151 13.51 -3.93 10.78
C TYR A 151 14.63 -4.77 10.16
N GLY A 152 15.88 -4.44 10.47
CA GLY A 152 17.01 -4.97 9.72
C GLY A 152 16.87 -4.67 8.23
N ALA A 153 16.93 -5.70 7.41
CA ALA A 153 16.74 -5.60 5.96
C ALA A 153 15.26 -5.57 5.52
N PHE A 154 14.33 -5.95 6.39
CA PHE A 154 12.89 -6.01 6.07
C PHE A 154 12.28 -4.61 5.96
N ARG A 155 11.39 -4.45 4.99
CA ARG A 155 10.71 -3.18 4.70
C ARG A 155 9.23 -3.40 4.39
N ALA A 156 8.37 -2.68 5.11
CA ALA A 156 6.95 -2.60 4.79
C ALA A 156 6.53 -1.14 4.59
N LEU A 157 5.66 -0.87 3.62
CA LEU A 157 5.19 0.47 3.28
C LEU A 157 3.67 0.50 3.23
N MET A 158 3.09 1.51 3.88
CA MET A 158 1.68 1.85 3.81
C MET A 158 1.52 3.36 3.60
N THR A 159 0.56 3.77 2.79
CA THR A 159 0.39 5.16 2.34
C THR A 159 -1.07 5.60 2.36
N GLY A 160 -1.90 4.94 3.17
CA GLY A 160 -3.32 5.26 3.30
C GLY A 160 -4.06 5.20 1.96
N ASP A 161 -4.82 6.23 1.68
CA ASP A 161 -5.61 6.36 0.46
C ASP A 161 -5.02 7.39 -0.50
N SER A 162 -3.70 7.57 -0.45
CA SER A 162 -2.98 8.44 -1.39
C SER A 162 -3.35 8.12 -2.84
N GLU A 163 -3.27 9.12 -3.68
CA GLU A 163 -3.61 8.98 -5.09
C GLU A 163 -2.43 9.41 -5.97
N THR A 164 -2.62 9.33 -7.29
CA THR A 164 -1.57 9.64 -8.27
C THR A 164 -0.87 11.00 -8.05
N PRO A 165 -1.56 12.11 -7.72
CA PRO A 165 -0.86 13.40 -7.47
C PRO A 165 0.09 13.32 -6.28
N GLU A 166 -0.31 12.67 -5.18
CA GLU A 166 0.51 12.53 -3.99
C GLU A 166 1.70 11.59 -4.21
N THR A 167 1.47 10.43 -4.82
CA THR A 167 2.56 9.50 -5.16
C THR A 167 3.56 10.11 -6.12
N ALA A 168 3.12 10.92 -7.10
CA ALA A 168 4.00 11.67 -7.98
C ALA A 168 4.84 12.73 -7.22
N GLY A 169 4.27 13.34 -6.19
CA GLY A 169 4.98 14.25 -5.29
C GLY A 169 6.06 13.51 -4.49
N TRP A 170 5.75 12.34 -3.92
CA TRP A 170 6.73 11.52 -3.22
C TRP A 170 7.86 11.00 -4.13
N LEU A 171 7.56 10.65 -5.38
CA LEU A 171 8.57 10.25 -6.36
C LEU A 171 9.55 11.38 -6.70
N LYS A 172 9.12 12.63 -6.63
CA LYS A 172 10.00 13.80 -6.79
C LYS A 172 10.81 14.08 -5.53
N LYS A 173 10.22 13.82 -4.35
CA LYS A 173 10.78 14.19 -3.05
C LYS A 173 11.78 13.16 -2.53
N TYR A 174 11.52 11.87 -2.72
CA TYR A 174 12.35 10.80 -2.17
C TYR A 174 13.12 10.04 -3.27
N PRO A 175 14.38 9.67 -3.01
CA PRO A 175 15.10 8.79 -3.92
C PRO A 175 14.44 7.40 -3.98
N ALA A 176 14.57 6.73 -5.12
CA ALA A 176 13.99 5.41 -5.33
C ALA A 176 14.43 4.36 -4.29
N SER A 177 15.65 4.50 -3.74
CA SER A 177 16.14 3.65 -2.65
C SER A 177 15.39 3.81 -1.33
N THR A 178 14.78 4.98 -1.10
CA THR A 178 13.90 5.20 0.06
C THR A 178 12.55 4.53 -0.15
N LEU A 179 12.01 4.54 -1.37
CA LEU A 179 10.67 4.05 -1.68
C LEU A 179 10.61 2.54 -1.95
N GLY A 180 11.69 1.92 -2.41
CA GLY A 180 11.73 0.49 -2.74
C GLY A 180 13.14 -0.10 -2.75
N PRO A 181 13.30 -1.43 -2.85
CA PRO A 181 12.24 -2.45 -2.89
C PRO A 181 11.53 -2.65 -1.54
N ILE A 182 10.27 -3.08 -1.58
CA ILE A 182 9.41 -3.30 -0.42
C ILE A 182 9.00 -4.77 -0.34
N ASP A 183 9.18 -5.39 0.83
CA ASP A 183 8.81 -6.79 1.05
C ASP A 183 7.29 -6.96 1.20
N VAL A 184 6.65 -6.03 1.95
CA VAL A 184 5.20 -6.00 2.14
C VAL A 184 4.68 -4.57 1.94
N TYR A 185 3.73 -4.42 1.05
CA TYR A 185 3.12 -3.15 0.69
C TYR A 185 1.61 -3.18 0.93
N LYS A 186 1.06 -2.18 1.61
CA LYS A 186 -0.40 -1.98 1.68
C LYS A 186 -0.85 -1.29 0.40
N SER A 187 -1.80 -1.89 -0.31
CA SER A 187 -2.38 -1.29 -1.52
C SER A 187 -2.96 0.09 -1.21
N ILE A 188 -2.78 1.04 -2.10
CA ILE A 188 -3.40 2.36 -1.95
C ILE A 188 -4.92 2.22 -2.08
N HIS A 189 -5.66 2.96 -1.21
CA HIS A 189 -7.09 3.21 -1.34
C HIS A 189 -7.89 1.91 -1.56
N HIS A 190 -7.59 0.88 -0.76
CA HIS A 190 -8.26 -0.45 -0.76
C HIS A 190 -8.27 -1.14 -2.13
N GLY A 191 -7.34 -0.80 -3.03
CA GLY A 191 -7.31 -1.28 -4.40
C GLY A 191 -8.25 -0.52 -5.35
N ALA A 192 -8.48 0.76 -5.10
CA ALA A 192 -9.19 1.66 -6.02
C ALA A 192 -8.43 1.83 -7.35
N ALA A 193 -9.16 2.17 -8.41
CA ALA A 193 -8.55 2.37 -9.73
C ALA A 193 -7.67 3.63 -9.82
N ASN A 194 -7.90 4.63 -8.96
CA ASN A 194 -7.15 5.90 -8.89
C ASN A 194 -6.01 5.87 -7.85
N GLY A 195 -5.84 4.77 -7.10
CA GLY A 195 -4.79 4.60 -6.11
C GLY A 195 -3.44 4.28 -6.76
N ASP A 196 -3.11 3.00 -6.80
CA ASP A 196 -1.85 2.52 -7.36
C ASP A 196 -1.73 2.76 -8.87
N ASN A 197 -0.52 3.07 -9.33
CA ASN A 197 -0.21 3.25 -10.74
C ASN A 197 1.14 2.63 -11.10
N THR A 198 1.39 2.46 -12.39
CA THR A 198 2.58 1.78 -12.92
C THR A 198 3.89 2.44 -12.46
N THR A 199 3.94 3.79 -12.47
CA THR A 199 5.14 4.55 -12.12
C THR A 199 5.47 4.39 -10.63
N TRP A 200 4.46 4.46 -9.78
CA TRP A 200 4.61 4.25 -8.35
C TRP A 200 5.06 2.83 -8.02
N LEU A 201 4.40 1.81 -8.59
CA LEU A 201 4.76 0.41 -8.34
C LEU A 201 6.14 0.05 -8.89
N ALA A 202 6.59 0.70 -9.98
CA ALA A 202 7.95 0.54 -10.48
C ALA A 202 9.02 1.08 -9.51
N ALA A 203 8.72 2.11 -8.73
CA ALA A 203 9.60 2.63 -7.69
C ALA A 203 9.55 1.79 -6.42
N VAL A 204 8.35 1.43 -5.95
CA VAL A 204 8.12 0.66 -4.72
C VAL A 204 8.57 -0.80 -4.88
N ARG A 205 8.38 -1.39 -6.03
CA ARG A 205 8.73 -2.80 -6.35
C ARG A 205 8.26 -3.78 -5.26
N PRO A 206 6.94 -3.86 -4.99
CA PRO A 206 6.43 -4.69 -3.91
C PRO A 206 6.54 -6.16 -4.25
N ARG A 207 6.95 -6.99 -3.27
CA ARG A 207 6.89 -8.46 -3.38
C ARG A 207 5.53 -9.02 -2.99
N ASN A 208 4.96 -8.46 -1.95
CA ASN A 208 3.66 -8.81 -1.44
C ASN A 208 2.82 -7.53 -1.32
N VAL A 209 1.58 -7.59 -1.79
CA VAL A 209 0.61 -6.51 -1.65
C VAL A 209 -0.52 -6.99 -0.77
N VAL A 210 -0.75 -6.30 0.35
CA VAL A 210 -1.92 -6.54 1.20
C VAL A 210 -2.99 -5.53 0.83
N VAL A 211 -4.17 -6.02 0.47
CA VAL A 211 -5.36 -5.20 0.20
C VAL A 211 -6.26 -5.28 1.43
N SER A 212 -6.28 -4.22 2.23
CA SER A 212 -7.23 -4.06 3.33
C SER A 212 -8.57 -3.62 2.76
N VAL A 213 -9.54 -4.51 2.77
CA VAL A 213 -10.84 -4.30 2.12
C VAL A 213 -11.88 -5.21 2.77
N GLY A 214 -13.13 -4.79 2.77
CA GLY A 214 -14.28 -5.59 3.18
C GLY A 214 -15.44 -5.43 2.22
N PRO A 215 -16.63 -5.92 2.57
CA PRO A 215 -17.84 -5.68 1.78
C PRO A 215 -18.03 -4.19 1.56
N ASN A 216 -18.13 -3.79 0.28
CA ASN A 216 -18.24 -2.39 -0.11
C ASN A 216 -19.04 -2.21 -1.39
N ASN A 217 -19.55 -0.99 -1.62
CA ASN A 217 -20.30 -0.60 -2.82
C ASN A 217 -19.42 0.19 -3.82
N TYR A 218 -18.11 0.31 -3.55
CA TYR A 218 -17.16 1.05 -4.40
C TYR A 218 -16.58 0.17 -5.50
N GLY A 219 -16.77 -1.16 -5.42
CA GLY A 219 -16.17 -2.12 -6.33
C GLY A 219 -14.69 -2.39 -6.04
N HIS A 220 -14.22 -2.10 -4.82
CA HIS A 220 -12.85 -2.37 -4.42
C HIS A 220 -12.68 -3.83 -3.93
N PRO A 221 -11.50 -4.46 -4.18
CA PRO A 221 -10.46 -3.97 -5.08
C PRO A 221 -10.89 -4.10 -6.54
N THR A 222 -10.53 -3.12 -7.36
CA THR A 222 -10.84 -3.10 -8.78
C THR A 222 -9.98 -4.10 -9.55
N ALA A 223 -10.49 -4.58 -10.71
CA ALA A 223 -9.71 -5.41 -11.61
C ALA A 223 -8.43 -4.68 -12.10
N THR A 224 -8.49 -3.35 -12.26
CA THR A 224 -7.35 -2.51 -12.62
C THR A 224 -6.23 -2.64 -11.60
N ALA A 225 -6.52 -2.44 -10.32
CA ALA A 225 -5.52 -2.55 -9.25
C ALA A 225 -4.95 -3.98 -9.16
N LEU A 226 -5.79 -5.01 -9.18
CA LEU A 226 -5.35 -6.41 -9.12
C LEU A 226 -4.45 -6.79 -10.30
N ASN A 227 -4.76 -6.30 -11.51
CA ASN A 227 -3.93 -6.52 -12.70
C ASN A 227 -2.59 -5.78 -12.60
N LEU A 228 -2.55 -4.58 -12.01
CA LEU A 228 -1.29 -3.87 -11.74
C LEU A 228 -0.39 -4.67 -10.80
N TYR A 229 -0.91 -5.18 -9.68
CA TYR A 229 -0.11 -6.00 -8.75
C TYR A 229 0.43 -7.27 -9.41
N LYS A 230 -0.40 -7.94 -10.21
CA LYS A 230 0.02 -9.10 -11.00
C LYS A 230 1.10 -8.74 -12.00
N SER A 231 0.99 -7.60 -12.69
CA SER A 231 1.95 -7.16 -13.72
C SER A 231 3.35 -6.91 -13.18
N VAL A 232 3.47 -6.46 -11.92
CA VAL A 232 4.76 -6.29 -11.23
C VAL A 232 5.24 -7.55 -10.50
N GLY A 233 4.52 -8.67 -10.64
CA GLY A 233 4.85 -9.96 -10.06
C GLY A 233 4.61 -10.05 -8.55
N ALA A 234 3.84 -9.16 -7.97
CA ALA A 234 3.54 -9.17 -6.54
C ALA A 234 2.51 -10.26 -6.18
N VAL A 235 2.69 -10.87 -5.02
CA VAL A 235 1.68 -11.78 -4.44
C VAL A 235 0.64 -10.93 -3.70
N THR A 236 -0.64 -11.14 -4.03
CA THR A 236 -1.74 -10.39 -3.42
C THR A 236 -2.38 -11.16 -2.27
N TRP A 237 -2.63 -10.44 -1.15
CA TRP A 237 -3.28 -10.89 0.07
C TRP A 237 -4.47 -9.97 0.35
N ARG A 238 -5.67 -10.51 0.54
CA ARG A 238 -6.90 -9.71 0.71
C ARG A 238 -7.56 -10.03 2.04
N THR A 239 -7.85 -9.00 2.85
CA THR A 239 -8.48 -9.21 4.18
C THR A 239 -9.90 -9.74 4.08
N ASP A 240 -10.70 -9.35 3.10
CA ASP A 240 -12.08 -9.85 2.89
C ASP A 240 -12.13 -11.35 2.60
N GLN A 241 -11.10 -11.88 1.96
CA GLN A 241 -11.02 -13.31 1.61
C GLN A 241 -10.30 -14.15 2.66
N MET A 242 -9.31 -13.55 3.35
CA MET A 242 -8.33 -14.29 4.16
C MET A 242 -8.38 -13.94 5.65
N GLY A 243 -9.23 -12.99 6.07
CA GLY A 243 -9.19 -12.43 7.42
C GLY A 243 -7.94 -11.59 7.63
N THR A 244 -7.57 -11.35 8.88
CA THR A 244 -6.35 -10.61 9.22
C THR A 244 -5.12 -11.27 8.60
N VAL A 245 -4.27 -10.44 7.97
CA VAL A 245 -2.98 -10.86 7.41
C VAL A 245 -1.87 -10.47 8.38
N THR A 246 -1.13 -11.45 8.89
CA THR A 246 -0.06 -11.26 9.87
C THR A 246 1.29 -11.54 9.24
N ILE A 247 2.21 -10.59 9.38
CA ILE A 247 3.61 -10.72 9.00
C ILE A 247 4.44 -10.81 10.28
N THR A 248 5.25 -11.87 10.41
CA THR A 248 6.21 -12.05 11.49
C THR A 248 7.62 -12.03 10.91
N VAL A 249 8.45 -11.10 11.37
CA VAL A 249 9.80 -10.85 10.83
C VAL A 249 10.84 -11.18 11.89
N GLN A 250 11.78 -12.05 11.55
CA GLN A 250 12.89 -12.43 12.41
C GLN A 250 14.05 -11.40 12.31
N PRO A 251 14.93 -11.30 13.30
CA PRO A 251 16.14 -10.46 13.23
C PRO A 251 17.02 -10.73 12.00
N SER A 252 17.00 -11.97 11.50
CA SER A 252 17.72 -12.38 10.28
C SER A 252 17.16 -11.79 8.98
N GLY A 253 15.98 -11.12 9.03
CA GLY A 253 15.23 -10.66 7.87
C GLY A 253 14.33 -11.75 7.23
N ALA A 254 14.36 -12.99 7.75
CA ALA A 254 13.36 -13.98 7.37
C ALA A 254 11.99 -13.57 7.87
N TYR A 255 10.96 -13.72 7.03
CA TYR A 255 9.61 -13.39 7.43
C TYR A 255 8.59 -14.45 6.97
N THR A 256 7.51 -14.54 7.72
CA THR A 256 6.36 -15.39 7.41
C THR A 256 5.13 -14.52 7.29
N ILE A 257 4.32 -14.75 6.27
CA ILE A 257 2.98 -14.18 6.12
C ILE A 257 1.98 -15.28 6.43
N THR A 258 1.09 -15.06 7.38
CA THR A 258 -0.01 -15.97 7.72
C THR A 258 -1.34 -15.23 7.70
N THR A 259 -2.43 -15.97 7.50
CA THR A 259 -3.78 -15.41 7.49
C THR A 259 -4.69 -16.18 8.43
N GLU A 260 -5.74 -15.56 8.93
CA GLU A 260 -6.72 -16.24 9.80
C GLU A 260 -7.36 -17.46 9.14
N LYS A 261 -7.52 -17.46 7.80
CA LYS A 261 -8.10 -18.56 7.04
C LYS A 261 -7.07 -19.57 6.51
N GLY A 262 -5.88 -19.59 7.11
CA GLY A 262 -4.90 -20.68 6.97
C GLY A 262 -3.96 -20.59 5.76
N ARG A 263 -3.96 -19.53 4.95
CA ARG A 263 -2.93 -19.31 3.92
C ARG A 263 -1.63 -18.84 4.58
N SER A 264 -0.49 -19.38 4.14
CA SER A 264 0.83 -18.94 4.59
C SER A 264 1.84 -18.87 3.45
N ALA A 265 2.87 -18.03 3.61
CA ALA A 265 4.05 -17.98 2.76
C ALA A 265 5.26 -17.52 3.57
N GLN A 266 6.46 -17.88 3.08
CA GLN A 266 7.74 -17.46 3.68
C GLN A 266 8.50 -16.57 2.70
N GLY A 267 9.32 -15.66 3.21
CA GLY A 267 10.18 -14.80 2.44
C GLY A 267 11.44 -14.41 3.19
N GLN A 268 12.38 -13.85 2.47
CA GLN A 268 13.61 -13.26 2.99
C GLN A 268 13.66 -11.81 2.55
N ALA A 269 13.91 -10.92 3.49
CA ALA A 269 14.04 -9.48 3.24
C ALA A 269 15.21 -9.21 2.26
N THR A 270 14.98 -8.27 1.34
CA THR A 270 15.96 -7.94 0.29
C THR A 270 16.96 -6.87 0.68
N GLY A 271 16.65 -6.06 1.68
CA GLY A 271 17.46 -4.87 2.00
C GLY A 271 17.47 -3.80 0.89
N ALA A 272 17.82 -2.57 1.25
CA ALA A 272 18.12 -1.54 0.27
C ALA A 272 19.49 -1.82 -0.36
N GLY A 273 19.54 -2.52 -1.48
CA GLY A 273 20.80 -2.78 -2.20
C GLY A 273 20.91 -4.14 -2.87
N VAL A 274 20.03 -5.08 -2.56
CA VAL A 274 19.99 -6.34 -3.31
C VAL A 274 18.91 -6.23 -4.36
N SER A 275 19.33 -6.06 -5.61
CA SER A 275 18.45 -6.27 -6.76
C SER A 275 17.82 -7.67 -6.61
N PRO A 276 16.50 -7.85 -6.77
CA PRO A 276 15.93 -9.19 -6.75
C PRO A 276 16.69 -10.02 -7.79
N ALA A 277 17.22 -11.17 -7.36
CA ALA A 277 17.75 -12.13 -8.31
C ALA A 277 16.67 -12.37 -9.36
N PRO A 278 17.01 -12.43 -10.65
CA PRO A 278 16.02 -12.73 -11.67
C PRO A 278 15.35 -14.03 -11.25
N ARG A 279 14.03 -13.98 -11.12
CA ARG A 279 13.19 -15.14 -10.82
C ARG A 279 13.57 -16.21 -11.83
N PRO A 280 13.80 -17.47 -11.45
CA PRO A 280 13.97 -18.52 -12.43
C PRO A 280 12.75 -18.44 -13.35
N ALA A 281 12.99 -18.13 -14.60
CA ALA A 281 11.96 -18.14 -15.61
C ALA A 281 11.26 -19.50 -15.50
N SER A 282 9.96 -19.52 -15.21
CA SER A 282 9.16 -20.71 -15.45
C SER A 282 9.53 -21.18 -16.85
N MET A 283 10.08 -22.36 -16.93
CA MET A 283 10.35 -23.00 -18.22
C MET A 283 9.00 -23.20 -18.90
N VAL A 284 8.56 -22.16 -19.59
CA VAL A 284 7.62 -22.32 -20.70
C VAL A 284 8.46 -22.99 -21.77
N PRO A 285 8.07 -24.17 -22.29
CA PRO A 285 8.80 -24.77 -23.38
C PRO A 285 8.87 -23.75 -24.51
N SER A 286 10.09 -23.45 -24.96
CA SER A 286 10.32 -22.55 -26.09
C SER A 286 9.49 -23.03 -27.28
N PRO A 287 8.61 -22.21 -27.84
CA PRO A 287 8.07 -22.50 -29.14
C PRO A 287 9.23 -22.48 -30.14
N PRO A 288 9.21 -23.31 -31.19
CA PRO A 288 10.26 -23.36 -32.18
C PRO A 288 10.46 -21.97 -32.79
N ALA A 289 11.69 -21.62 -33.07
CA ALA A 289 12.09 -20.35 -33.65
C ALA A 289 11.22 -20.04 -34.88
N SER A 290 10.26 -19.17 -34.71
CA SER A 290 9.45 -18.64 -35.78
C SER A 290 10.13 -17.41 -36.36
N ALA A 291 10.29 -17.44 -37.64
CA ALA A 291 10.83 -16.40 -38.50
C ALA A 291 10.34 -15.00 -38.12
N VAL A 292 11.22 -14.02 -38.23
CA VAL A 292 10.94 -12.58 -38.16
C VAL A 292 9.74 -12.29 -39.07
N PRO A 293 8.61 -11.75 -38.57
CA PRO A 293 7.50 -11.43 -39.48
C PRO A 293 7.92 -10.23 -40.32
N SER A 294 7.77 -10.43 -41.62
CA SER A 294 7.82 -9.44 -42.68
C SER A 294 7.12 -8.15 -42.30
N SER A 295 7.65 -7.00 -42.71
CA SER A 295 7.10 -5.67 -42.57
C SER A 295 5.59 -5.63 -42.84
N VAL A 296 4.79 -5.45 -41.82
CA VAL A 296 3.36 -5.18 -41.97
C VAL A 296 3.21 -3.82 -42.67
N ASN A 297 2.57 -3.76 -43.80
CA ASN A 297 2.35 -2.50 -44.51
C ASN A 297 0.85 -2.35 -44.82
N TYR A 298 0.24 -1.28 -44.29
CA TYR A 298 -1.18 -1.00 -44.55
C TYR A 298 -1.31 -0.02 -45.70
N ALA A 299 -2.16 -0.35 -46.68
CA ALA A 299 -2.37 0.47 -47.87
C ALA A 299 -3.07 1.81 -47.56
N ASN A 300 -3.93 1.84 -46.55
CA ASN A 300 -4.69 3.01 -46.12
C ASN A 300 -5.28 2.80 -44.69
N CYS A 301 -5.87 3.86 -44.13
CA CYS A 301 -6.49 3.82 -42.82
C CYS A 301 -7.70 2.87 -42.71
N ALA A 302 -8.40 2.58 -43.76
CA ALA A 302 -9.46 1.59 -43.74
C ALA A 302 -8.90 0.18 -43.46
N ALA A 303 -7.76 -0.18 -44.04
CA ALA A 303 -7.06 -1.43 -43.78
C ALA A 303 -6.54 -1.51 -42.34
N VAL A 304 -6.06 -0.39 -41.74
CA VAL A 304 -5.66 -0.32 -40.34
C VAL A 304 -6.84 -0.55 -39.39
N ARG A 305 -7.98 0.08 -39.68
CA ARG A 305 -9.23 -0.10 -38.88
C ARG A 305 -9.78 -1.52 -39.01
N ALA A 306 -9.79 -2.08 -40.21
CA ALA A 306 -10.23 -3.48 -40.45
C ALA A 306 -9.36 -4.48 -39.69
N ALA A 307 -8.07 -4.19 -39.50
CA ALA A 307 -7.15 -5.00 -38.71
C ALA A 307 -7.24 -4.74 -37.20
N GLY A 308 -8.13 -3.85 -36.73
CA GLY A 308 -8.29 -3.49 -35.32
C GLY A 308 -7.06 -2.80 -34.70
N LYS A 309 -6.26 -2.08 -35.52
CA LYS A 309 -4.99 -1.46 -35.08
C LYS A 309 -5.01 0.07 -35.06
N SER A 310 -6.17 0.68 -35.27
CA SER A 310 -6.33 2.15 -35.19
C SER A 310 -6.52 2.62 -33.75
N PRO A 311 -5.83 3.72 -33.33
CA PRO A 311 -4.75 4.42 -34.04
C PRO A 311 -3.41 3.69 -33.96
N LEU A 312 -2.59 3.79 -35.04
CA LEU A 312 -1.21 3.30 -35.07
C LEU A 312 -0.26 4.40 -34.56
N LEU A 313 0.52 4.09 -33.52
CA LEU A 313 1.50 5.03 -32.98
C LEU A 313 2.85 4.92 -33.72
N ARG A 314 3.59 6.02 -33.80
CA ARG A 314 4.93 6.06 -34.37
C ARG A 314 5.84 5.02 -33.72
N GLY A 315 6.45 4.15 -34.54
CA GLY A 315 7.28 3.03 -34.10
C GLY A 315 6.56 1.68 -34.04
N GLN A 316 5.25 1.62 -34.17
CA GLN A 316 4.52 0.35 -34.28
C GLN A 316 4.63 -0.26 -35.69
N PRO A 317 4.63 -1.60 -35.80
CA PRO A 317 4.61 -2.27 -37.11
C PRO A 317 3.41 -1.81 -37.93
N GLY A 318 3.67 -1.33 -39.16
CA GLY A 318 2.66 -0.80 -40.05
C GLY A 318 2.44 0.71 -40.00
N TYR A 319 3.04 1.43 -39.04
CA TYR A 319 3.02 2.90 -39.06
C TYR A 319 3.79 3.45 -40.23
N SER A 320 3.21 4.45 -40.89
CA SER A 320 3.90 5.25 -41.90
C SER A 320 3.39 6.69 -41.87
N THR A 321 4.24 7.63 -42.23
CA THR A 321 3.89 9.05 -42.33
C THR A 321 2.83 9.37 -43.34
N LYS A 322 2.58 8.46 -44.29
CA LYS A 322 1.47 8.57 -45.23
C LYS A 322 0.09 8.31 -44.61
N LEU A 323 0.05 7.59 -43.51
CA LEU A 323 -1.15 7.29 -42.71
C LEU A 323 -1.38 8.26 -41.58
N ASP A 324 -0.37 9.02 -41.19
CA ASP A 324 -0.34 10.08 -40.17
C ASP A 324 -0.41 11.43 -40.87
N ARG A 325 -1.64 11.93 -41.08
CA ARG A 325 -1.90 13.06 -41.98
C ARG A 325 -1.49 14.42 -41.43
N ASP A 326 -1.58 14.58 -40.12
CA ASP A 326 -1.22 15.81 -39.40
C ASP A 326 0.16 15.77 -38.76
N GLY A 327 0.82 14.61 -38.77
CA GLY A 327 2.21 14.43 -38.33
C GLY A 327 2.39 14.36 -36.81
N ASP A 328 1.30 14.17 -36.04
CA ASP A 328 1.32 14.14 -34.58
C ASP A 328 1.88 12.82 -33.99
N GLY A 329 2.14 11.83 -34.83
CA GLY A 329 2.64 10.50 -34.45
C GLY A 329 1.56 9.46 -34.22
N ARG A 330 0.30 9.74 -34.58
CA ARG A 330 -0.87 8.88 -34.44
C ARG A 330 -1.56 8.73 -35.79
N ALA A 331 -1.29 7.65 -36.47
CA ALA A 331 -1.86 7.40 -37.80
C ALA A 331 -3.27 6.79 -37.68
N CYS A 332 -4.18 7.25 -38.53
CA CYS A 332 -5.52 6.65 -38.73
C CYS A 332 -6.46 6.75 -37.51
N GLU A 333 -6.36 7.79 -36.74
CA GLU A 333 -7.33 8.10 -35.67
C GLU A 333 -8.72 8.45 -36.23
#